data_2314054fde45b0d0c714ffc7b415e0de
#
_entry.id   2314054fde45b0d0c714ffc7b415e0de
#
_cell.length_a   1.000
_cell.length_b   1.000
_cell.length_c   1.000
_cell.angle_alpha   90.00
_cell.angle_beta   90.00
_cell.angle_gamma   90.00
#
_symmetry.space_group_name_H-M   'P 1'
#
loop_
_entity.id
_entity.type
_entity.pdbx_description
1 polymer ?
#
loop_
_entity_poly.entity_id
_entity_poly.type
_entity_poly.pdbx_seq_one_letter_code
_entity_poly.pdbx_strand_id
1 'polypeptide(L)'
;MLFCGVGAFCSPVPKKKSQRVDCYVRYLVPEAQLHAELSLREGPPGQAAQNPAAIPGGVRYQGVLMHELDGGEGISYRSDRSGGYNPQHVFAWTDEFKKAKQFRMELSPITAFTFGSATLSRQSPATFSWEGAPLEKGEALVFLWETADRRNTVPMEVIATPGQQRIEFPAAKIAKLTPGVWTLYIVRKKLAKADLEGTAVTCIAEFYSRVDTLTIR
;
A
#
# COMPACT_ATOMS: atom_id res chain seq x y z
N MET A 1 9.75 42.88 -57.58
CA MET A 1 10.37 42.15 -56.44
C MET A 1 9.30 41.73 -55.52
N LEU A 2 8.95 40.41 -55.55
CA LEU A 2 7.94 39.81 -54.67
C LEU A 2 8.67 39.15 -53.51
N PHE A 3 8.43 39.60 -52.26
CA PHE A 3 8.90 38.93 -51.07
C PHE A 3 7.86 37.89 -50.63
N CYS A 4 8.16 36.61 -50.83
CA CYS A 4 7.41 35.51 -50.20
C CYS A 4 7.89 35.38 -48.76
N GLY A 5 7.06 35.81 -47.80
CA GLY A 5 7.26 35.54 -46.39
C GLY A 5 6.87 34.07 -46.06
N VAL A 6 7.85 33.24 -45.72
CA VAL A 6 7.64 31.89 -45.21
C VAL A 6 7.23 32.03 -43.75
N GLY A 7 5.93 31.94 -43.47
CA GLY A 7 5.40 31.84 -42.12
C GLY A 7 5.72 30.47 -41.55
N ALA A 8 6.64 30.40 -40.58
CA ALA A 8 6.87 29.19 -39.80
C ALA A 8 5.65 28.92 -38.90
N PHE A 9 4.82 27.94 -39.25
CA PHE A 9 3.78 27.41 -38.38
C PHE A 9 4.46 26.65 -37.22
N CYS A 10 4.64 27.31 -36.08
CA CYS A 10 4.93 26.62 -34.84
C CYS A 10 3.69 25.80 -34.43
N SER A 11 3.69 24.53 -34.71
CA SER A 11 2.67 23.62 -34.16
C SER A 11 2.75 23.66 -32.63
N PRO A 12 1.64 23.91 -31.91
CA PRO A 12 1.68 23.91 -30.45
C PRO A 12 2.08 22.57 -29.94
N VAL A 13 3.10 22.50 -29.08
CA VAL A 13 3.49 21.29 -28.39
C VAL A 13 2.28 20.80 -27.60
N PRO A 14 1.82 19.54 -27.81
CA PRO A 14 0.66 19.03 -27.11
C PRO A 14 0.91 19.07 -25.61
N LYS A 15 0.05 19.74 -24.87
CA LYS A 15 0.13 19.80 -23.39
C LYS A 15 -0.13 18.39 -22.83
N LYS A 16 0.81 17.88 -22.05
CA LYS A 16 0.72 16.56 -21.43
C LYS A 16 -0.49 16.52 -20.48
N LYS A 17 -1.31 15.47 -20.59
CA LYS A 17 -2.41 15.18 -19.64
C LYS A 17 -1.87 15.02 -18.23
N SER A 18 -2.67 15.38 -17.22
CA SER A 18 -2.42 14.99 -15.83
C SER A 18 -2.67 13.51 -15.69
N GLN A 19 -1.72 12.78 -15.09
CA GLN A 19 -1.83 11.35 -14.86
C GLN A 19 -1.58 11.03 -13.39
N ARG A 20 -2.40 10.11 -12.85
CA ARG A 20 -2.25 9.57 -11.51
C ARG A 20 -2.37 8.04 -11.56
N VAL A 21 -1.42 7.38 -10.94
CA VAL A 21 -1.40 5.94 -10.74
C VAL A 21 -1.58 5.66 -9.25
N ASP A 22 -2.56 4.84 -8.94
CA ASP A 22 -2.79 4.33 -7.59
C ASP A 22 -2.46 2.83 -7.58
N CYS A 23 -1.54 2.42 -6.70
CA CYS A 23 -1.14 1.03 -6.51
C CYS A 23 -1.53 0.56 -5.11
N TYR A 24 -1.88 -0.71 -5.01
CA TYR A 24 -2.13 -1.38 -3.75
C TYR A 24 -1.47 -2.76 -3.76
N VAL A 25 -0.84 -3.14 -2.64
CA VAL A 25 -0.29 -4.48 -2.42
C VAL A 25 -0.71 -4.95 -1.04
N ARG A 26 -1.20 -6.17 -0.94
CA ARG A 26 -1.51 -6.83 0.32
C ARG A 26 -0.96 -8.24 0.34
N TYR A 27 -0.29 -8.61 1.42
CA TYR A 27 0.13 -9.98 1.67
C TYR A 27 -0.47 -10.50 2.98
N LEU A 28 -1.09 -11.66 2.92
CA LEU A 28 -1.71 -12.36 4.04
C LEU A 28 -0.87 -13.58 4.39
N VAL A 29 -0.18 -13.54 5.54
CA VAL A 29 0.69 -14.66 5.98
C VAL A 29 -0.12 -15.96 6.20
N PRO A 30 -1.32 -15.94 6.84
CA PRO A 30 -2.05 -17.17 7.08
C PRO A 30 -2.43 -17.94 5.81
N GLU A 31 -2.74 -17.22 4.74
CA GLU A 31 -3.15 -17.78 3.46
C GLU A 31 -1.97 -17.92 2.46
N ALA A 32 -0.79 -17.40 2.81
CA ALA A 32 0.35 -17.24 1.91
C ALA A 32 -0.06 -16.59 0.57
N GLN A 33 -0.97 -15.59 0.64
CA GLN A 33 -1.53 -14.93 -0.53
C GLN A 33 -1.08 -13.48 -0.66
N LEU A 34 -0.68 -13.13 -1.88
CA LEU A 34 -0.38 -11.78 -2.30
C LEU A 34 -1.44 -11.32 -3.29
N HIS A 35 -1.97 -10.13 -3.03
CA HIS A 35 -2.84 -9.38 -3.93
C HIS A 35 -2.14 -8.07 -4.30
N ALA A 36 -2.03 -7.79 -5.60
CA ALA A 36 -1.52 -6.51 -6.10
C ALA A 36 -2.50 -5.93 -7.11
N GLU A 37 -2.72 -4.61 -7.01
CA GLU A 37 -3.62 -3.88 -7.88
C GLU A 37 -2.99 -2.57 -8.32
N LEU A 38 -3.32 -2.11 -9.54
CA LEU A 38 -2.94 -0.81 -10.06
C LEU A 38 -4.07 -0.24 -10.91
N SER A 39 -4.33 1.06 -10.78
CA SER A 39 -5.24 1.81 -11.65
C SER A 39 -4.58 3.10 -12.12
N LEU A 40 -4.93 3.53 -13.34
CA LEU A 40 -4.53 4.81 -13.92
C LEU A 40 -5.75 5.72 -14.04
N ARG A 41 -5.56 6.98 -13.67
CA ARG A 41 -6.52 8.06 -13.91
C ARG A 41 -5.88 9.17 -14.72
N GLU A 42 -6.63 9.77 -15.62
CA GLU A 42 -6.21 10.88 -16.44
C GLU A 42 -7.11 12.11 -16.26
N GLY A 43 -6.58 13.28 -16.58
CA GLY A 43 -7.32 14.54 -16.56
C GLY A 43 -6.74 15.56 -17.53
N PRO A 44 -7.44 16.66 -17.78
CA PRO A 44 -6.91 17.75 -18.57
C PRO A 44 -5.61 18.29 -17.98
N PRO A 45 -4.71 18.86 -18.81
CA PRO A 45 -3.48 19.47 -18.33
C PRO A 45 -3.71 20.48 -17.21
N GLY A 46 -3.00 20.32 -16.08
CA GLY A 46 -3.11 21.22 -14.92
C GLY A 46 -4.34 21.00 -14.04
N GLN A 47 -5.18 19.99 -14.32
CA GLN A 47 -6.31 19.61 -13.50
C GLN A 47 -6.06 18.25 -12.81
N ALA A 48 -6.88 17.94 -11.79
CA ALA A 48 -6.79 16.64 -11.13
C ALA A 48 -7.16 15.50 -12.10
N ALA A 49 -6.37 14.42 -12.10
CA ALA A 49 -6.64 13.20 -12.86
C ALA A 49 -7.79 12.44 -12.19
N GLN A 50 -8.94 12.37 -12.83
CA GLN A 50 -10.16 11.76 -12.27
C GLN A 50 -10.75 10.65 -13.14
N ASN A 51 -10.52 10.69 -14.45
CA ASN A 51 -11.13 9.73 -15.37
C ASN A 51 -10.31 8.45 -15.42
N PRO A 52 -10.89 7.27 -15.19
CA PRO A 52 -10.21 6.00 -15.39
C PRO A 52 -9.67 5.88 -16.82
N ALA A 53 -8.47 5.32 -16.95
CA ALA A 53 -7.83 5.16 -18.25
C ALA A 53 -7.11 3.81 -18.35
N ALA A 54 -7.10 3.25 -19.57
CA ALA A 54 -6.34 2.05 -19.87
C ALA A 54 -4.85 2.38 -20.02
N ILE A 55 -4.00 1.43 -19.64
CA ILE A 55 -2.55 1.50 -19.85
C ILE A 55 -2.20 0.69 -21.09
N PRO A 56 -1.67 1.31 -22.15
CA PRO A 56 -1.29 0.59 -23.37
C PRO A 56 -0.31 -0.55 -23.10
N GLY A 57 -0.67 -1.79 -23.49
CA GLY A 57 0.15 -2.98 -23.26
C GLY A 57 0.07 -3.54 -21.84
N GLY A 58 -0.81 -2.98 -21.00
CA GLY A 58 -1.07 -3.45 -19.65
C GLY A 58 0.02 -3.12 -18.64
N VAL A 59 -0.10 -3.69 -17.46
CA VAL A 59 0.81 -3.51 -16.33
C VAL A 59 1.48 -4.83 -15.97
N ARG A 60 2.76 -4.78 -15.59
CA ARG A 60 3.48 -5.93 -15.04
C ARG A 60 3.75 -5.70 -13.56
N TYR A 61 3.45 -6.70 -12.76
CA TYR A 61 3.86 -6.78 -11.37
C TYR A 61 4.91 -7.88 -11.20
N GLN A 62 6.09 -7.54 -10.64
CA GLN A 62 7.22 -8.48 -10.53
C GLN A 62 7.57 -9.15 -11.88
N GLY A 63 7.52 -8.40 -12.97
CA GLY A 63 7.82 -8.88 -14.33
C GLY A 63 6.69 -9.66 -15.02
N VAL A 64 5.64 -10.07 -14.33
CA VAL A 64 4.50 -10.83 -14.88
C VAL A 64 3.34 -9.90 -15.21
N LEU A 65 2.73 -10.09 -16.37
CA LEU A 65 1.57 -9.31 -16.82
C LEU A 65 0.39 -9.52 -15.86
N MET A 66 -0.21 -8.42 -15.43
CA MET A 66 -1.40 -8.41 -14.58
C MET A 66 -2.66 -8.62 -15.44
N HIS A 67 -3.73 -9.13 -14.81
CA HIS A 67 -5.04 -9.23 -15.44
C HIS A 67 -5.70 -7.86 -15.48
N GLU A 68 -6.15 -7.44 -16.66
CA GLU A 68 -6.98 -6.26 -16.82
C GLU A 68 -8.42 -6.61 -16.43
N LEU A 69 -9.00 -5.77 -15.58
CA LEU A 69 -10.37 -5.85 -15.12
C LEU A 69 -11.09 -4.57 -15.56
N ASP A 70 -12.12 -4.74 -16.38
CA ASP A 70 -13.02 -3.67 -16.75
C ASP A 70 -14.28 -3.78 -15.88
N GLY A 71 -14.45 -2.84 -14.97
CA GLY A 71 -15.55 -2.76 -14.03
C GLY A 71 -16.31 -1.44 -14.15
N GLY A 72 -17.49 -1.36 -13.54
CA GLY A 72 -18.34 -0.15 -13.59
C GLY A 72 -17.66 1.15 -13.09
N GLU A 73 -16.57 1.04 -12.34
CA GLU A 73 -15.76 2.16 -11.85
C GLU A 73 -14.52 2.47 -12.71
N GLY A 74 -14.29 1.68 -13.79
CA GLY A 74 -13.19 1.84 -14.72
C GLY A 74 -12.22 0.65 -14.77
N ILE A 75 -11.08 0.86 -15.43
CA ILE A 75 -10.08 -0.17 -15.68
C ILE A 75 -9.10 -0.24 -14.51
N SER A 76 -8.89 -1.45 -14.00
CA SER A 76 -7.83 -1.79 -13.06
C SER A 76 -7.03 -3.01 -13.52
N TYR A 77 -5.83 -3.17 -12.97
CA TYR A 77 -4.93 -4.29 -13.25
C TYR A 77 -4.68 -5.04 -11.96
N ARG A 78 -4.87 -6.36 -11.97
CA ARG A 78 -4.82 -7.20 -10.78
C ARG A 78 -3.89 -8.39 -10.94
N SER A 79 -3.17 -8.72 -9.88
CA SER A 79 -2.35 -9.94 -9.78
C SER A 79 -2.58 -10.58 -8.41
N ASP A 80 -3.10 -11.80 -8.42
CA ASP A 80 -3.24 -12.64 -7.23
C ASP A 80 -2.24 -13.78 -7.33
N ARG A 81 -1.48 -14.03 -6.25
CA ARG A 81 -0.46 -15.09 -6.22
C ARG A 81 -0.42 -15.76 -4.87
N SER A 82 -0.17 -17.05 -4.86
CA SER A 82 0.17 -17.81 -3.67
C SER A 82 1.68 -18.01 -3.61
N GLY A 83 2.25 -18.03 -2.41
CA GLY A 83 3.67 -18.29 -2.18
C GLY A 83 4.31 -17.40 -1.13
N GLY A 84 5.64 -17.47 -1.02
CA GLY A 84 6.40 -16.69 -0.05
C GLY A 84 6.33 -15.18 -0.32
N TYR A 85 6.44 -14.41 0.77
CA TYR A 85 6.49 -12.95 0.68
C TYR A 85 7.79 -12.45 0.06
N ASN A 86 7.68 -11.52 -0.87
CA ASN A 86 8.81 -10.74 -1.37
C ASN A 86 8.66 -9.29 -0.87
N PRO A 87 9.62 -8.75 -0.11
CA PRO A 87 9.54 -7.39 0.41
C PRO A 87 9.62 -6.31 -0.68
N GLN A 88 10.18 -6.61 -1.85
CA GLN A 88 10.24 -5.67 -2.96
C GLN A 88 8.99 -5.77 -3.83
N HIS A 89 8.35 -4.64 -4.09
CA HIS A 89 7.19 -4.53 -4.97
C HIS A 89 7.55 -3.66 -6.17
N VAL A 90 7.43 -4.23 -7.37
CA VAL A 90 7.81 -3.57 -8.62
C VAL A 90 6.64 -3.61 -9.58
N PHE A 91 6.13 -2.42 -9.93
CA PHE A 91 5.16 -2.23 -11.00
C PHE A 91 5.85 -1.61 -12.21
N ALA A 92 5.57 -2.12 -13.39
CA ALA A 92 6.13 -1.62 -14.64
C ALA A 92 5.04 -1.53 -15.71
N TRP A 93 5.04 -0.44 -16.46
CA TRP A 93 4.11 -0.20 -17.58
C TRP A 93 4.76 0.69 -18.64
N THR A 94 4.06 0.87 -19.74
CA THR A 94 4.47 1.78 -20.81
C THR A 94 3.44 2.90 -20.92
N ASP A 95 3.87 4.15 -20.98
CA ASP A 95 2.97 5.29 -21.16
C ASP A 95 2.49 5.43 -22.63
N GLU A 96 1.60 6.39 -22.88
CA GLU A 96 1.06 6.68 -24.23
C GLU A 96 2.12 7.04 -25.25
N PHE A 97 3.30 7.49 -24.83
CA PHE A 97 4.46 7.80 -25.68
C PHE A 97 5.42 6.63 -25.86
N LYS A 98 5.01 5.40 -25.46
CA LYS A 98 5.82 4.18 -25.47
C LYS A 98 7.05 4.25 -24.57
N LYS A 99 7.04 5.12 -23.56
CA LYS A 99 8.11 5.26 -22.59
C LYS A 99 7.88 4.30 -21.42
N ALA A 100 8.89 3.49 -21.11
CA ALA A 100 8.83 2.58 -19.97
C ALA A 100 8.80 3.37 -18.65
N LYS A 101 7.87 3.03 -17.77
CA LYS A 101 7.73 3.54 -16.42
C LYS A 101 7.88 2.39 -15.44
N GLN A 102 8.51 2.66 -14.32
CA GLN A 102 8.67 1.68 -13.25
C GLN A 102 8.56 2.36 -11.91
N PHE A 103 7.72 1.80 -11.04
CA PHE A 103 7.62 2.19 -9.64
C PHE A 103 8.10 1.03 -8.76
N ARG A 104 8.92 1.36 -7.76
CA ARG A 104 9.44 0.39 -6.78
C ARG A 104 9.16 0.87 -5.38
N MET A 105 8.78 -0.05 -4.51
CA MET A 105 8.74 0.17 -3.07
C MET A 105 9.16 -1.11 -2.34
N GLU A 106 9.57 -0.93 -1.10
CA GLU A 106 9.93 -2.03 -0.22
C GLU A 106 9.10 -1.96 1.06
N LEU A 107 8.59 -3.09 1.52
CA LEU A 107 7.95 -3.25 2.80
C LEU A 107 8.49 -4.52 3.47
N SER A 108 9.23 -4.36 4.56
CA SER A 108 9.79 -5.49 5.31
C SER A 108 8.70 -6.24 6.07
N PRO A 109 8.76 -7.58 6.16
CA PRO A 109 7.79 -8.36 6.92
C PRO A 109 7.97 -8.19 8.43
N ILE A 110 6.92 -8.56 9.18
CA ILE A 110 6.98 -8.90 10.61
C ILE A 110 6.97 -10.42 10.71
N THR A 111 8.10 -11.03 11.08
CA THR A 111 8.24 -12.49 11.13
C THR A 111 7.72 -13.09 12.41
N ALA A 112 7.87 -12.36 13.52
CA ALA A 112 7.29 -12.67 14.82
C ALA A 112 7.03 -11.39 15.61
N PHE A 113 6.16 -11.46 16.60
CA PHE A 113 5.90 -10.36 17.53
C PHE A 113 5.48 -10.85 18.90
N THR A 114 5.60 -9.99 19.90
CA THR A 114 5.20 -10.27 21.28
C THR A 114 4.86 -8.99 22.05
N PHE A 115 3.96 -9.14 23.02
CA PHE A 115 3.73 -8.14 24.08
C PHE A 115 4.52 -8.40 25.37
N GLY A 116 5.41 -9.40 25.38
CA GLY A 116 6.14 -9.79 26.58
C GLY A 116 5.29 -10.57 27.59
N SER A 117 3.96 -10.62 27.42
CA SER A 117 3.00 -11.40 28.18
C SER A 117 1.80 -11.76 27.34
N ALA A 118 1.27 -12.98 27.48
CA ALA A 118 0.01 -13.41 26.87
C ALA A 118 -1.24 -12.77 27.54
N THR A 119 -1.06 -12.05 28.65
CA THR A 119 -2.13 -11.36 29.36
C THR A 119 -1.79 -9.87 29.44
N LEU A 120 -2.70 -9.01 28.97
CA LEU A 120 -2.58 -7.57 29.01
C LEU A 120 -3.55 -6.97 30.02
N SER A 121 -3.06 -6.03 30.82
CA SER A 121 -3.88 -5.25 31.75
C SER A 121 -4.46 -4.02 31.05
N ARG A 122 -5.74 -3.75 31.29
CA ARG A 122 -6.40 -2.52 30.84
C ARG A 122 -5.92 -1.27 31.60
N GLN A 123 -5.20 -1.44 32.70
CA GLN A 123 -4.78 -0.37 33.60
C GLN A 123 -3.30 0.01 33.43
N SER A 124 -2.53 -0.78 32.68
CA SER A 124 -1.10 -0.54 32.51
C SER A 124 -0.68 -0.62 31.04
N PRO A 125 0.35 0.14 30.63
CA PRO A 125 0.89 0.00 29.27
C PRO A 125 1.54 -1.37 29.10
N ALA A 126 1.64 -1.80 27.84
CA ALA A 126 2.34 -3.04 27.45
C ALA A 126 3.44 -2.71 26.44
N THR A 127 4.54 -3.42 26.52
CA THR A 127 5.58 -3.31 25.52
C THR A 127 5.30 -4.29 24.37
N PHE A 128 5.20 -3.75 23.17
CA PHE A 128 5.13 -4.52 21.95
C PHE A 128 6.49 -4.49 21.25
N SER A 129 6.96 -5.63 20.79
CA SER A 129 8.17 -5.77 19.99
C SER A 129 7.97 -6.79 18.87
N TRP A 130 8.76 -6.67 17.81
CA TRP A 130 8.68 -7.59 16.67
C TRP A 130 10.06 -7.94 16.13
N GLU A 131 10.13 -9.05 15.40
CA GLU A 131 11.27 -9.47 14.62
C GLU A 131 11.10 -9.03 13.16
N GLY A 132 12.21 -8.66 12.52
CA GLY A 132 12.28 -8.09 11.19
C GLY A 132 12.94 -6.72 11.20
N ALA A 133 12.84 -5.97 10.12
CA ALA A 133 13.44 -4.64 10.05
C ALA A 133 12.69 -3.62 10.94
N PRO A 134 13.40 -2.61 11.49
CA PRO A 134 12.76 -1.47 12.15
C PRO A 134 11.81 -0.75 11.20
N LEU A 135 10.89 0.06 11.75
CA LEU A 135 9.98 0.87 10.93
C LEU A 135 10.76 1.95 10.19
N GLU A 136 10.34 2.18 8.96
CA GLU A 136 10.86 3.24 8.11
C GLU A 136 9.91 4.45 8.05
N LYS A 137 10.39 5.53 7.45
CA LYS A 137 9.54 6.69 7.16
C LYS A 137 8.36 6.30 6.26
N GLY A 138 7.16 6.74 6.63
CA GLY A 138 5.93 6.44 5.91
C GLY A 138 5.30 5.08 6.26
N GLU A 139 5.86 4.38 7.26
CA GLU A 139 5.30 3.14 7.78
C GLU A 139 4.52 3.37 9.08
N ALA A 140 3.52 2.51 9.28
CA ALA A 140 2.70 2.43 10.49
C ALA A 140 2.38 0.97 10.82
N LEU A 141 2.05 0.71 12.08
CA LEU A 141 1.49 -0.56 12.52
C LEU A 141 0.00 -0.39 12.83
N VAL A 142 -0.81 -1.26 12.26
CA VAL A 142 -2.23 -1.36 12.61
C VAL A 142 -2.44 -2.68 13.34
N PHE A 143 -2.94 -2.59 14.56
CA PHE A 143 -3.31 -3.73 15.39
C PHE A 143 -4.78 -4.01 15.17
N LEU A 144 -5.10 -5.14 14.56
CA LEU A 144 -6.47 -5.59 14.34
C LEU A 144 -6.83 -6.62 15.41
N TRP A 145 -7.61 -6.19 16.39
CA TRP A 145 -8.11 -7.01 17.47
C TRP A 145 -9.47 -7.58 17.10
N GLU A 146 -9.63 -8.87 17.18
CA GLU A 146 -10.89 -9.57 16.94
C GLU A 146 -11.31 -10.36 18.17
N THR A 147 -12.60 -10.33 18.52
CA THR A 147 -13.15 -11.24 19.53
C THR A 147 -13.12 -12.68 19.02
N ALA A 148 -13.09 -13.66 19.95
CA ALA A 148 -13.04 -15.09 19.60
C ALA A 148 -14.19 -15.54 18.67
N ASP A 149 -15.36 -14.89 18.77
CA ASP A 149 -16.53 -15.12 17.92
C ASP A 149 -16.50 -14.33 16.59
N ARG A 150 -15.44 -13.54 16.36
CA ARG A 150 -15.23 -12.66 15.18
C ARG A 150 -16.34 -11.62 14.94
N ARG A 151 -17.17 -11.32 15.96
CA ARG A 151 -18.25 -10.35 15.82
C ARG A 151 -17.80 -8.91 15.99
N ASN A 152 -16.69 -8.69 16.67
CA ASN A 152 -16.13 -7.36 16.88
C ASN A 152 -14.67 -7.31 16.43
N THR A 153 -14.36 -6.34 15.58
CA THR A 153 -13.00 -5.99 15.18
C THR A 153 -12.70 -4.56 15.62
N VAL A 154 -11.60 -4.39 16.35
CA VAL A 154 -11.14 -3.08 16.83
C VAL A 154 -9.81 -2.76 16.19
N PRO A 155 -9.75 -1.89 15.18
CA PRO A 155 -8.49 -1.44 14.60
C PRO A 155 -7.85 -0.37 15.48
N MET A 156 -6.55 -0.49 15.71
CA MET A 156 -5.77 0.50 16.47
C MET A 156 -4.48 0.81 15.73
N GLU A 157 -4.41 1.95 15.08
CA GLU A 157 -3.19 2.42 14.43
C GLU A 157 -2.22 3.00 15.45
N VAL A 158 -0.95 2.62 15.30
CA VAL A 158 0.17 3.19 16.04
C VAL A 158 1.20 3.67 15.02
N ILE A 159 1.38 4.99 14.98
CA ILE A 159 2.45 5.61 14.21
C ILE A 159 3.68 5.59 15.12
N ALA A 160 4.66 4.79 14.75
CA ALA A 160 5.92 4.72 15.48
C ALA A 160 6.98 5.61 14.81
N THR A 161 7.96 6.02 15.60
CA THR A 161 9.12 6.75 15.10
C THR A 161 9.98 5.82 14.22
N PRO A 162 10.47 6.27 13.06
CA PRO A 162 11.41 5.49 12.26
C PRO A 162 12.62 5.01 13.07
N GLY A 163 13.08 3.79 12.81
CA GLY A 163 14.17 3.13 13.52
C GLY A 163 13.73 2.28 14.71
N GLN A 164 12.45 2.32 15.09
CA GLN A 164 11.93 1.52 16.20
C GLN A 164 11.58 0.10 15.77
N GLN A 165 11.88 -0.88 16.64
CA GLN A 165 11.40 -2.27 16.61
C GLN A 165 10.66 -2.64 17.91
N ARG A 166 10.46 -1.63 18.77
CA ARG A 166 9.78 -1.75 20.07
C ARG A 166 8.99 -0.48 20.32
N ILE A 167 7.75 -0.64 20.75
CA ILE A 167 6.88 0.47 21.11
C ILE A 167 6.18 0.18 22.44
N GLU A 168 5.86 1.24 23.16
CA GLU A 168 4.93 1.15 24.27
C GLU A 168 3.49 1.27 23.75
N PHE A 169 2.67 0.27 24.05
CA PHE A 169 1.25 0.25 23.72
C PHE A 169 0.47 0.82 24.91
N PRO A 170 -0.12 2.02 24.79
CA PRO A 170 -0.68 2.73 25.94
C PRO A 170 -1.84 1.98 26.58
N ALA A 171 -1.95 2.04 27.91
CA ALA A 171 -3.08 1.47 28.67
C ALA A 171 -4.44 1.96 28.15
N ALA A 172 -4.53 3.25 27.76
CA ALA A 172 -5.76 3.82 27.20
C ALA A 172 -6.22 3.16 25.90
N LYS A 173 -5.31 2.56 25.10
CA LYS A 173 -5.67 1.75 23.95
C LYS A 173 -6.15 0.36 24.36
N ILE A 174 -5.46 -0.29 25.31
CA ILE A 174 -5.85 -1.61 25.83
C ILE A 174 -7.22 -1.52 26.53
N ALA A 175 -7.49 -0.43 27.24
CA ALA A 175 -8.76 -0.19 27.92
C ALA A 175 -10.00 -0.13 26.98
N LYS A 176 -9.81 0.07 25.67
CA LYS A 176 -10.89 0.00 24.68
C LYS A 176 -11.35 -1.43 24.39
N LEU A 177 -10.52 -2.43 24.72
CA LEU A 177 -10.87 -3.84 24.58
C LEU A 177 -11.65 -4.29 25.84
N THR A 178 -12.72 -5.06 25.65
CA THR A 178 -13.41 -5.71 26.78
C THR A 178 -12.55 -6.84 27.36
N PRO A 179 -12.69 -7.15 28.65
CA PRO A 179 -12.03 -8.32 29.22
C PRO A 179 -12.42 -9.59 28.47
N GLY A 180 -11.46 -10.49 28.28
CA GLY A 180 -11.66 -11.74 27.56
C GLY A 180 -10.52 -12.12 26.64
N VAL A 181 -10.73 -13.14 25.83
CA VAL A 181 -9.76 -13.64 24.84
C VAL A 181 -9.95 -12.89 23.52
N TRP A 182 -8.86 -12.40 22.99
CA TRP A 182 -8.79 -11.67 21.73
C TRP A 182 -7.77 -12.29 20.80
N THR A 183 -8.09 -12.28 19.53
CA THR A 183 -7.19 -12.60 18.44
C THR A 183 -6.59 -11.33 17.89
N LEU A 184 -5.30 -11.34 17.57
CA LEU A 184 -4.57 -10.17 17.09
C LEU A 184 -3.86 -10.47 15.77
N TYR A 185 -4.04 -9.57 14.81
CA TYR A 185 -3.21 -9.45 13.61
C TYR A 185 -2.45 -8.13 13.67
N ILE A 186 -1.21 -8.14 13.23
CA ILE A 186 -0.44 -6.90 13.01
C ILE A 186 -0.35 -6.65 11.52
N VAL A 187 -0.79 -5.46 11.10
CA VAL A 187 -0.60 -4.99 9.74
C VAL A 187 0.52 -3.96 9.73
N ARG A 188 1.63 -4.29 9.08
CA ARG A 188 2.65 -3.29 8.74
C ARG A 188 2.25 -2.65 7.43
N LYS A 189 2.05 -1.34 7.43
CA LYS A 189 1.55 -0.56 6.31
C LYS A 189 2.56 0.49 5.91
N LYS A 190 2.76 0.68 4.61
CA LYS A 190 3.60 1.74 4.03
C LYS A 190 2.83 2.51 2.98
N LEU A 191 2.87 3.84 3.07
CA LEU A 191 2.42 4.74 2.02
C LEU A 191 3.64 5.33 1.32
N ALA A 192 3.77 5.08 0.02
CA ALA A 192 4.80 5.65 -0.82
C ALA A 192 4.19 6.55 -1.90
N LYS A 193 4.84 7.68 -2.18
CA LYS A 193 4.47 8.61 -3.25
C LYS A 193 5.69 8.94 -4.09
N ALA A 194 5.49 9.05 -5.39
CA ALA A 194 6.52 9.45 -6.35
C ALA A 194 5.92 10.28 -7.49
N ASP A 195 6.74 11.03 -8.19
CA ASP A 195 6.44 11.58 -9.50
C ASP A 195 7.35 10.90 -10.53
N LEU A 196 6.75 10.23 -11.49
CA LEU A 196 7.47 9.59 -12.59
C LEU A 196 7.29 10.41 -13.88
N GLU A 197 8.06 11.48 -13.99
CA GLU A 197 8.06 12.39 -15.16
C GLU A 197 6.65 12.94 -15.47
N GLY A 198 5.99 13.47 -14.44
CA GLY A 198 4.67 14.08 -14.51
C GLY A 198 3.51 13.07 -14.38
N THR A 199 3.78 11.82 -14.03
CA THR A 199 2.78 10.86 -13.57
C THR A 199 2.89 10.74 -12.05
N ALA A 200 1.90 11.24 -11.32
CA ALA A 200 1.85 11.11 -9.86
C ALA A 200 1.52 9.65 -9.49
N VAL A 201 2.37 9.04 -8.67
CA VAL A 201 2.16 7.67 -8.19
C VAL A 201 1.91 7.68 -6.70
N THR A 202 0.86 7.00 -6.25
CA THR A 202 0.60 6.71 -4.84
C THR A 202 0.46 5.20 -4.68
N CYS A 203 1.22 4.60 -3.77
CA CYS A 203 1.16 3.17 -3.51
C CYS A 203 1.01 2.90 -2.02
N ILE A 204 0.12 1.98 -1.68
CA ILE A 204 -0.04 1.45 -0.34
C ILE A 204 0.37 -0.02 -0.38
N ALA A 205 1.27 -0.41 0.52
CA ALA A 205 1.59 -1.83 0.75
C ALA A 205 1.23 -2.20 2.18
N GLU A 206 0.66 -3.40 2.35
CA GLU A 206 0.22 -3.95 3.62
C GLU A 206 0.71 -5.40 3.77
N PHE A 207 1.39 -5.66 4.87
CA PHE A 207 1.82 -7.00 5.28
C PHE A 207 1.03 -7.39 6.53
N TYR A 208 0.20 -8.42 6.42
CA TYR A 208 -0.57 -9.00 7.53
C TYR A 208 0.22 -10.15 8.15
N SER A 209 0.54 -10.03 9.43
CA SER A 209 1.29 -11.03 10.18
C SER A 209 0.48 -12.32 10.39
N ARG A 210 1.12 -13.30 11.03
CA ARG A 210 0.42 -14.40 11.69
C ARG A 210 -0.51 -13.88 12.78
N VAL A 211 -1.48 -14.70 13.12
CA VAL A 211 -2.42 -14.47 14.21
C VAL A 211 -1.77 -14.85 15.54
N ASP A 212 -2.02 -14.07 16.59
CA ASP A 212 -1.72 -14.44 17.97
C ASP A 212 -2.97 -14.30 18.85
N THR A 213 -2.98 -14.94 20.01
CA THR A 213 -4.10 -14.91 20.95
C THR A 213 -3.64 -14.34 22.29
N LEU A 214 -4.37 -13.35 22.79
CA LEU A 214 -4.07 -12.62 24.01
C LEU A 214 -5.28 -12.55 24.92
N THR A 215 -5.06 -12.53 26.23
CA THR A 215 -6.10 -12.32 27.24
C THR A 215 -6.05 -10.89 27.74
N ILE A 216 -7.19 -10.20 27.72
CA ILE A 216 -7.35 -8.84 28.26
C ILE A 216 -8.02 -8.94 29.64
N ARG A 217 -7.46 -8.23 30.66
CA ARG A 217 -7.97 -8.17 32.05
C ARG A 217 -8.12 -6.76 32.54
#